data_7b035f1b324c50607e86dace97b8a751
#
_entry.id   7b035f1b324c50607e86dace97b8a751
#
_cell.length_a   1.000
_cell.length_b   1.000
_cell.length_c   1.000
_cell.angle_alpha   90.00
_cell.angle_beta   90.00
_cell.angle_gamma   90.00
#
_symmetry.space_group_name_H-M   'P 1'
#
loop_
_entity.id
_entity.type
_entity.pdbx_description
1 polymer ?
#
loop_
_entity_poly.entity_id
_entity_poly.type
_entity_poly.pdbx_seq_one_letter_code
_entity_poly.pdbx_strand_id
1 'polypeptide(L)'
;MKNLFLTIIGLSILISCGTEPSPVYTLNTSVNGEGQIGYSVGDMEKITISSGEEQFDKGESVSLTALPDSGWLFSNWGGDASGNELTTLITVNGEKYVTASFSRPLSLKFEYNIHSSIPDDYENAIIDIISNLEIIAPVKEYIGRDGKTITGTAVYSWLQDKVDYPYSTEIGRTEQCICGDIGGKLVMSLMQEEQWLEEWNMHRFALIAHEYFHVYQLSLSRDFMSSMWMVEGQAATIEALYLREFFNDSDYIENFINNVDYAKAIENIETYEEYESAYDSFGKYGDITIFMNLVLTKILQSNGLTEIASFKLVFNTFWMERNGNEDWKTDFITIFGLDVDTFYQALTQYINDPLAVLPSNQLELSSFLELSK
;
A
#
# COMPACT_ATOMS: atom_id res chain seq x y z
N MET A 1 -16.07 -80.74 -64.75
CA MET A 1 -15.51 -79.39 -64.79
C MET A 1 -15.86 -78.71 -63.44
N LYS A 2 -14.91 -78.66 -62.52
CA LYS A 2 -15.11 -78.10 -61.21
C LYS A 2 -14.39 -76.74 -61.15
N ASN A 3 -15.14 -75.66 -61.06
CA ASN A 3 -14.59 -74.29 -60.85
C ASN A 3 -14.13 -74.13 -59.41
N LEU A 4 -12.85 -73.81 -59.24
CA LEU A 4 -12.23 -73.50 -57.97
C LEU A 4 -12.28 -71.99 -57.82
N PHE A 5 -13.10 -71.46 -56.84
CA PHE A 5 -13.09 -70.05 -56.46
C PHE A 5 -11.99 -69.85 -55.45
N LEU A 6 -11.02 -69.04 -55.81
CA LEU A 6 -9.94 -68.61 -54.91
C LEU A 6 -10.37 -67.32 -54.18
N THR A 7 -10.71 -67.46 -52.94
CA THR A 7 -11.05 -66.27 -52.09
C THR A 7 -9.74 -65.65 -51.50
N ILE A 8 -9.40 -64.50 -52.03
CA ILE A 8 -8.27 -63.70 -51.45
C ILE A 8 -8.80 -62.95 -50.26
N ILE A 9 -8.37 -63.34 -49.03
CA ILE A 9 -8.59 -62.59 -47.78
C ILE A 9 -7.53 -61.50 -47.72
N GLY A 10 -7.93 -60.25 -47.97
CA GLY A 10 -7.10 -59.09 -47.80
C GLY A 10 -6.96 -58.76 -46.29
N LEU A 11 -5.77 -58.98 -45.73
CA LEU A 11 -5.43 -58.58 -44.36
C LEU A 11 -5.13 -57.07 -44.34
N SER A 12 -6.10 -56.25 -43.94
CA SER A 12 -5.90 -54.83 -43.73
C SER A 12 -5.17 -54.65 -42.40
N ILE A 13 -3.88 -54.35 -42.47
CA ILE A 13 -3.10 -53.94 -41.35
C ILE A 13 -3.47 -52.45 -41.05
N LEU A 14 -4.28 -52.21 -40.01
CA LEU A 14 -4.49 -50.88 -39.45
C LEU A 14 -3.20 -50.51 -38.70
N ILE A 15 -2.34 -49.71 -39.33
CA ILE A 15 -1.24 -49.02 -38.64
C ILE A 15 -1.89 -47.93 -37.80
N SER A 16 -2.15 -48.25 -36.53
CA SER A 16 -2.45 -47.22 -35.52
C SER A 16 -1.18 -46.36 -35.36
N CYS A 17 -1.22 -45.15 -35.88
CA CYS A 17 -0.22 -44.16 -35.55
C CYS A 17 -0.46 -43.73 -34.10
N GLY A 18 0.03 -44.50 -33.12
CA GLY A 18 0.07 -44.12 -31.73
C GLY A 18 1.10 -42.98 -31.62
N THR A 19 0.63 -41.77 -31.36
CA THR A 19 1.51 -40.72 -30.87
C THR A 19 2.07 -41.19 -29.54
N GLU A 20 3.36 -41.43 -29.48
CA GLU A 20 4.05 -41.67 -28.22
C GLU A 20 3.71 -40.51 -27.26
N PRO A 21 3.34 -40.77 -25.99
CA PRO A 21 3.06 -39.69 -25.03
C PRO A 21 4.30 -38.80 -24.92
N SER A 22 4.09 -37.49 -24.92
CA SER A 22 5.19 -36.54 -24.68
C SER A 22 5.90 -36.89 -23.39
N PRO A 23 7.22 -36.86 -23.34
CA PRO A 23 7.96 -37.06 -22.09
C PRO A 23 7.53 -35.98 -21.07
N VAL A 24 7.26 -36.40 -19.85
CA VAL A 24 6.92 -35.55 -18.72
C VAL A 24 8.18 -35.34 -17.86
N TYR A 25 8.40 -34.12 -17.40
CA TYR A 25 9.50 -33.78 -16.51
C TYR A 25 9.00 -33.11 -15.25
N THR A 26 9.76 -33.26 -14.17
CA THR A 26 9.40 -32.68 -12.87
C THR A 26 10.03 -31.29 -12.74
N LEU A 27 9.23 -30.33 -12.31
CA LEU A 27 9.66 -29.06 -11.78
C LEU A 27 9.61 -29.14 -10.23
N ASN A 28 10.79 -29.12 -9.62
CA ASN A 28 10.95 -29.11 -8.17
C ASN A 28 11.04 -27.66 -7.72
N THR A 29 10.16 -27.24 -6.82
CA THR A 29 10.17 -25.91 -6.24
C THR A 29 10.49 -25.97 -4.75
N SER A 30 11.24 -25.00 -4.27
CA SER A 30 11.57 -24.84 -2.86
C SER A 30 11.51 -23.36 -2.45
N VAL A 31 11.29 -23.14 -1.17
CA VAL A 31 11.20 -21.80 -0.58
C VAL A 31 12.27 -21.65 0.50
N ASN A 32 12.96 -20.51 0.49
CA ASN A 32 13.89 -20.10 1.54
C ASN A 32 13.31 -18.82 2.19
N GLY A 33 12.97 -18.86 3.47
CA GLY A 33 12.18 -17.83 4.15
C GLY A 33 10.69 -18.20 4.17
N GLU A 34 9.79 -17.22 4.36
CA GLU A 34 8.35 -17.47 4.42
C GLU A 34 7.62 -16.84 3.22
N GLY A 35 6.86 -17.66 2.52
CA GLY A 35 6.15 -17.34 1.29
C GLY A 35 5.84 -18.61 0.51
N GLN A 36 5.26 -18.45 -0.66
CA GLN A 36 4.84 -19.54 -1.53
C GLN A 36 5.31 -19.31 -2.96
N ILE A 37 5.34 -20.36 -3.75
CA ILE A 37 5.52 -20.28 -5.21
C ILE A 37 4.19 -20.68 -5.85
N GLY A 38 3.65 -19.79 -6.66
CA GLY A 38 2.54 -20.10 -7.55
C GLY A 38 3.04 -20.35 -8.96
N TYR A 39 2.27 -21.11 -9.75
CA TYR A 39 2.55 -21.32 -11.17
C TYR A 39 1.30 -21.22 -12.02
N SER A 40 1.49 -20.86 -13.28
CA SER A 40 0.48 -20.91 -14.33
C SER A 40 1.10 -21.36 -15.64
N VAL A 41 0.27 -21.97 -16.51
CA VAL A 41 0.69 -22.53 -17.81
C VAL A 41 -0.15 -21.91 -18.92
N GLY A 42 0.49 -21.42 -19.97
CA GLY A 42 -0.18 -20.73 -21.07
C GLY A 42 -0.84 -19.42 -20.63
N ASP A 43 -1.94 -19.05 -21.26
CA ASP A 43 -2.72 -17.84 -20.95
C ASP A 43 -3.70 -18.02 -19.77
N MET A 44 -3.40 -18.90 -18.84
CA MET A 44 -4.25 -19.10 -17.66
C MET A 44 -4.05 -17.96 -16.67
N GLU A 45 -5.11 -17.20 -16.40
CA GLU A 45 -5.10 -16.16 -15.35
C GLU A 45 -4.98 -16.72 -13.92
N LYS A 46 -5.24 -18.01 -13.75
CA LYS A 46 -5.26 -18.63 -12.43
C LYS A 46 -3.90 -19.18 -12.04
N ILE A 47 -3.31 -18.60 -11.00
CA ILE A 47 -2.12 -19.12 -10.34
C ILE A 47 -2.51 -20.32 -9.45
N THR A 48 -1.78 -21.43 -9.61
CA THR A 48 -1.88 -22.59 -8.75
C THR A 48 -0.70 -22.62 -7.80
N ILE A 49 -0.93 -22.80 -6.50
CA ILE A 49 0.16 -22.91 -5.51
C ILE A 49 0.90 -24.23 -5.73
N SER A 50 2.25 -24.16 -5.81
CA SER A 50 3.07 -25.35 -5.96
C SER A 50 3.11 -26.15 -4.66
N SER A 51 2.98 -27.46 -4.79
CA SER A 51 3.15 -28.42 -3.69
C SER A 51 4.62 -28.83 -3.46
N GLY A 52 5.54 -28.32 -4.28
CA GLY A 52 6.98 -28.66 -4.24
C GLY A 52 7.45 -29.48 -5.44
N GLU A 53 6.62 -30.37 -5.98
CA GLU A 53 6.90 -31.20 -7.15
C GLU A 53 5.70 -31.17 -8.10
N GLU A 54 5.90 -30.64 -9.29
CA GLU A 54 4.89 -30.50 -10.32
C GLU A 54 5.38 -31.13 -11.63
N GLN A 55 4.48 -31.79 -12.38
CA GLN A 55 4.82 -32.47 -13.64
C GLN A 55 4.27 -31.68 -14.84
N PHE A 56 5.12 -31.52 -15.85
CA PHE A 56 4.81 -30.78 -17.07
C PHE A 56 5.29 -31.54 -18.32
N ASP A 57 4.61 -31.35 -19.42
CA ASP A 57 5.05 -31.88 -20.70
C ASP A 57 6.35 -31.25 -21.16
N LYS A 58 7.16 -32.01 -21.88
CA LYS A 58 8.43 -31.51 -22.42
C LYS A 58 8.22 -30.28 -23.31
N GLY A 59 8.93 -29.19 -22.96
CA GLY A 59 8.92 -27.93 -23.71
C GLY A 59 7.82 -26.98 -23.25
N GLU A 60 7.05 -27.35 -22.25
CA GLU A 60 6.04 -26.47 -21.67
C GLU A 60 6.68 -25.27 -20.98
N SER A 61 6.10 -24.09 -21.21
CA SER A 61 6.52 -22.84 -20.56
C SER A 61 5.63 -22.56 -19.36
N VAL A 62 6.26 -22.50 -18.20
CA VAL A 62 5.61 -22.29 -16.90
C VAL A 62 5.98 -20.92 -16.38
N SER A 63 4.98 -20.09 -16.11
CA SER A 63 5.16 -18.84 -15.38
C SER A 63 5.13 -19.11 -13.88
N LEU A 64 6.20 -18.75 -13.19
CA LEU A 64 6.31 -18.85 -11.73
C LEU A 64 6.10 -17.48 -11.11
N THR A 65 5.34 -17.43 -10.02
CA THR A 65 5.09 -16.22 -9.24
C THR A 65 5.50 -16.44 -7.80
N ALA A 66 6.37 -15.57 -7.29
CA ALA A 66 6.73 -15.54 -5.88
C ALA A 66 5.63 -14.81 -5.10
N LEU A 67 5.14 -15.43 -4.04
CA LEU A 67 4.06 -14.96 -3.18
C LEU A 67 4.61 -14.83 -1.75
N PRO A 68 5.15 -13.66 -1.37
CA PRO A 68 5.65 -13.45 -0.02
C PRO A 68 4.52 -13.53 1.01
N ASP A 69 4.78 -14.16 2.16
CA ASP A 69 3.89 -14.09 3.31
C ASP A 69 3.91 -12.70 3.94
N SER A 70 2.92 -12.41 4.77
CA SER A 70 2.81 -11.11 5.45
C SER A 70 4.11 -10.78 6.21
N GLY A 71 4.67 -9.60 5.93
CA GLY A 71 5.91 -9.11 6.54
C GLY A 71 7.19 -9.68 5.93
N TRP A 72 7.12 -10.38 4.78
CA TRP A 72 8.28 -10.83 4.02
C TRP A 72 8.33 -10.19 2.65
N LEU A 73 9.53 -10.06 2.10
CA LEU A 73 9.79 -9.58 0.73
C LEU A 73 10.42 -10.69 -0.08
N PHE A 74 10.03 -10.79 -1.35
CA PHE A 74 10.76 -11.63 -2.30
C PHE A 74 12.13 -11.01 -2.59
N SER A 75 13.18 -11.84 -2.48
CA SER A 75 14.55 -11.41 -2.71
C SER A 75 15.03 -11.79 -4.12
N ASN A 76 14.96 -13.06 -4.47
CA ASN A 76 15.41 -13.54 -5.77
C ASN A 76 14.95 -14.98 -6.05
N TRP A 77 14.96 -15.32 -7.34
CA TRP A 77 14.92 -16.68 -7.83
C TRP A 77 16.32 -17.31 -7.83
N GLY A 78 16.36 -18.63 -7.63
CA GLY A 78 17.59 -19.45 -7.67
C GLY A 78 17.37 -20.78 -8.37
N GLY A 79 18.47 -21.53 -8.56
CA GLY A 79 18.47 -22.81 -9.27
C GLY A 79 18.42 -22.63 -10.79
N ASP A 80 17.45 -23.26 -11.46
CA ASP A 80 17.22 -23.13 -12.91
C ASP A 80 16.52 -21.81 -13.30
N ALA A 81 16.03 -21.03 -12.32
CA ALA A 81 15.52 -19.67 -12.51
C ALA A 81 16.47 -18.64 -11.91
N SER A 82 16.33 -17.38 -12.33
CA SER A 82 17.14 -16.27 -11.80
C SER A 82 16.41 -14.94 -11.94
N GLY A 83 16.87 -13.93 -11.22
CA GLY A 83 16.30 -12.59 -11.22
C GLY A 83 15.59 -12.26 -9.91
N ASN A 84 15.12 -11.02 -9.80
CA ASN A 84 14.47 -10.45 -8.62
C ASN A 84 13.04 -9.92 -8.90
N GLU A 85 12.55 -10.13 -10.12
CA GLU A 85 11.15 -9.86 -10.44
C GLU A 85 10.24 -10.92 -9.79
N LEU A 86 9.09 -10.51 -9.29
CA LEU A 86 8.12 -11.43 -8.64
C LEU A 86 7.69 -12.59 -9.55
N THR A 87 7.73 -12.38 -10.86
CA THR A 87 7.34 -13.40 -11.84
C THR A 87 8.52 -13.73 -12.73
N THR A 88 8.73 -15.03 -13.01
CA THR A 88 9.73 -15.53 -13.95
C THR A 88 9.13 -16.63 -14.82
N LEU A 89 9.70 -16.81 -16.01
CA LEU A 89 9.27 -17.85 -16.97
C LEU A 89 10.34 -18.94 -17.06
N ILE A 90 9.94 -20.21 -16.96
CA ILE A 90 10.81 -21.35 -17.12
C ILE A 90 10.27 -22.31 -18.19
N THR A 91 11.16 -22.83 -19.03
CA THR A 91 10.79 -23.88 -20.01
C THR A 91 11.21 -25.24 -19.48
N VAL A 92 10.26 -26.16 -19.30
CA VAL A 92 10.49 -27.50 -18.75
C VAL A 92 10.91 -28.48 -19.88
N ASN A 93 12.20 -28.52 -20.16
CA ASN A 93 12.80 -29.39 -21.18
C ASN A 93 13.65 -30.53 -20.60
N GLY A 94 13.59 -30.72 -19.30
CA GLY A 94 14.26 -31.68 -18.42
C GLY A 94 13.83 -31.42 -17.00
N GLU A 95 14.32 -32.20 -16.03
CA GLU A 95 14.09 -31.90 -14.62
C GLU A 95 14.61 -30.51 -14.29
N LYS A 96 13.83 -29.75 -13.51
CA LYS A 96 14.12 -28.39 -13.09
C LYS A 96 14.04 -28.25 -11.60
N TYR A 97 14.91 -27.38 -11.06
CA TYR A 97 14.98 -27.04 -9.64
C TYR A 97 14.95 -25.53 -9.49
N VAL A 98 13.92 -25.00 -8.84
CA VAL A 98 13.74 -23.57 -8.64
C VAL A 98 13.53 -23.28 -7.17
N THR A 99 14.21 -22.24 -6.68
CA THR A 99 14.07 -21.74 -5.32
C THR A 99 13.58 -20.30 -5.36
N ALA A 100 12.53 -19.99 -4.60
CA ALA A 100 12.19 -18.61 -4.27
C ALA A 100 12.78 -18.26 -2.89
N SER A 101 13.54 -17.19 -2.84
CA SER A 101 14.12 -16.69 -1.58
C SER A 101 13.32 -15.47 -1.10
N PHE A 102 12.94 -15.50 0.16
CA PHE A 102 12.26 -14.41 0.84
C PHE A 102 13.11 -13.95 2.03
N SER A 103 13.04 -12.66 2.36
CA SER A 103 13.73 -12.08 3.52
C SER A 103 12.79 -11.14 4.27
N ARG A 104 13.05 -10.96 5.56
CA ARG A 104 12.35 -9.93 6.32
C ARG A 104 12.87 -8.56 5.90
N PRO A 105 11.97 -7.61 5.61
CA PRO A 105 12.37 -6.25 5.28
C PRO A 105 13.12 -5.61 6.46
N LEU A 106 14.13 -4.84 6.12
CA LEU A 106 14.80 -3.96 7.07
C LEU A 106 13.92 -2.71 7.30
N SER A 107 14.15 -2.01 8.39
CA SER A 107 13.53 -0.69 8.59
C SER A 107 13.99 0.29 7.52
N LEU A 108 13.09 1.15 7.05
CA LEU A 108 13.44 2.25 6.16
C LEU A 108 14.44 3.18 6.86
N LYS A 109 15.34 3.76 6.10
CA LYS A 109 16.30 4.74 6.59
C LYS A 109 15.83 6.15 6.21
N PHE A 110 15.84 7.06 7.16
CA PHE A 110 15.61 8.47 6.90
C PHE A 110 16.94 9.19 6.72
N GLU A 111 17.11 9.89 5.59
CA GLU A 111 18.27 10.70 5.28
C GLU A 111 17.87 12.16 5.24
N TYR A 112 18.42 12.96 6.15
CA TYR A 112 18.04 14.36 6.31
C TYR A 112 18.93 15.27 5.46
N ASN A 113 18.26 16.06 4.61
CA ASN A 113 18.87 17.08 3.74
C ASN A 113 18.24 18.43 4.10
N ILE A 114 18.60 18.96 5.25
CA ILE A 114 18.05 20.20 5.78
C ILE A 114 18.91 21.35 5.31
N HIS A 115 18.31 22.32 4.63
CA HIS A 115 19.03 23.49 4.15
C HIS A 115 19.27 24.48 5.29
N SER A 116 20.41 25.18 5.28
CA SER A 116 20.83 26.17 6.29
C SER A 116 19.89 27.38 6.42
N SER A 117 18.85 27.48 5.61
CA SER A 117 17.77 28.46 5.77
C SER A 117 16.77 28.05 6.86
N ILE A 118 16.75 26.79 7.27
CA ILE A 118 15.89 26.26 8.32
C ILE A 118 16.56 26.53 9.68
N PRO A 119 15.84 27.09 10.65
CA PRO A 119 16.36 27.27 12.00
C PRO A 119 16.64 25.94 12.70
N ASP A 120 17.69 25.91 13.54
CA ASP A 120 18.15 24.73 14.26
C ASP A 120 17.05 24.06 15.11
N ASP A 121 16.14 24.87 15.71
CA ASP A 121 15.03 24.35 16.52
C ASP A 121 14.00 23.60 15.69
N TYR A 122 13.76 24.03 14.44
CA TYR A 122 12.87 23.32 13.53
C TYR A 122 13.54 22.10 12.88
N GLU A 123 14.84 22.18 12.56
CA GLU A 123 15.62 21.02 12.14
C GLU A 123 15.57 19.90 13.20
N ASN A 124 15.81 20.26 14.47
CA ASN A 124 15.70 19.29 15.57
C ASN A 124 14.30 18.71 15.68
N ALA A 125 13.25 19.54 15.54
CA ALA A 125 11.87 19.05 15.57
C ALA A 125 11.56 18.05 14.45
N ILE A 126 12.05 18.27 13.23
CA ILE A 126 11.89 17.31 12.12
C ILE A 126 12.48 15.96 12.50
N ILE A 127 13.71 15.95 13.02
CA ILE A 127 14.43 14.73 13.39
C ILE A 127 13.73 14.02 14.55
N ASP A 128 13.34 14.76 15.59
CA ASP A 128 12.71 14.21 16.79
C ASP A 128 11.32 13.63 16.49
N ILE A 129 10.49 14.33 15.71
CA ILE A 129 9.14 13.86 15.34
C ILE A 129 9.24 12.59 14.49
N ILE A 130 10.09 12.57 13.45
CA ILE A 130 10.27 11.38 12.62
C ILE A 130 10.81 10.22 13.46
N SER A 131 11.81 10.43 14.29
CA SER A 131 12.37 9.38 15.16
C SER A 131 11.35 8.81 16.13
N ASN A 132 10.47 9.66 16.68
CA ASN A 132 9.37 9.21 17.53
C ASN A 132 8.34 8.38 16.75
N LEU A 133 7.99 8.83 15.55
CA LEU A 133 7.06 8.10 14.67
C LEU A 133 7.62 6.76 14.18
N GLU A 134 8.93 6.63 13.97
CA GLU A 134 9.58 5.34 13.67
C GLU A 134 9.39 4.31 14.81
N ILE A 135 9.22 4.76 16.05
CA ILE A 135 8.92 3.89 17.19
C ILE A 135 7.44 3.51 17.21
N ILE A 136 6.54 4.47 16.97
CA ILE A 136 5.08 4.33 17.07
C ILE A 136 4.52 3.56 15.88
N ALA A 137 4.94 3.94 14.68
CA ALA A 137 4.46 3.43 13.38
C ALA A 137 5.67 3.01 12.52
N PRO A 138 6.37 1.93 12.89
CA PRO A 138 7.58 1.52 12.20
C PRO A 138 7.31 1.19 10.75
N VAL A 139 8.13 1.73 9.86
CA VAL A 139 8.07 1.48 8.42
C VAL A 139 9.18 0.52 8.01
N LYS A 140 8.89 -0.37 7.07
CA LYS A 140 9.82 -1.38 6.58
C LYS A 140 10.10 -1.16 5.10
N GLU A 141 11.23 -1.71 4.63
CA GLU A 141 11.50 -1.79 3.20
C GLU A 141 10.36 -2.53 2.49
N TYR A 142 9.99 -2.07 1.31
CA TYR A 142 8.91 -2.65 0.52
C TYR A 142 9.19 -2.57 -0.98
N ILE A 143 8.44 -3.31 -1.78
CA ILE A 143 8.51 -3.25 -3.23
C ILE A 143 7.57 -2.14 -3.72
N GLY A 144 8.12 -1.11 -4.33
CA GLY A 144 7.38 -0.01 -4.94
C GLY A 144 6.61 -0.44 -6.21
N ARG A 145 5.82 0.49 -6.76
CA ARG A 145 5.01 0.25 -7.97
C ARG A 145 5.83 -0.19 -9.19
N ASP A 146 7.04 0.34 -9.33
CA ASP A 146 7.96 0.03 -10.41
C ASP A 146 8.74 -1.28 -10.22
N GLY A 147 8.41 -2.06 -9.19
CA GLY A 147 9.08 -3.31 -8.84
C GLY A 147 10.40 -3.15 -8.11
N LYS A 148 10.87 -1.92 -7.84
CA LYS A 148 12.10 -1.67 -7.10
C LYS A 148 11.86 -1.71 -5.60
N THR A 149 12.89 -2.12 -4.86
CA THR A 149 12.85 -2.05 -3.39
C THR A 149 13.05 -0.62 -2.94
N ILE A 150 12.10 -0.12 -2.15
CA ILE A 150 12.22 1.14 -1.43
C ILE A 150 12.91 0.85 -0.10
N THR A 151 14.09 1.44 0.11
CA THR A 151 14.96 1.18 1.26
C THR A 151 15.10 2.36 2.20
N GLY A 152 14.53 3.52 1.84
CA GLY A 152 14.63 4.71 2.66
C GLY A 152 13.76 5.87 2.19
N THR A 153 13.86 6.95 2.93
CA THR A 153 13.21 8.24 2.64
C THR A 153 14.26 9.35 2.72
N ALA A 154 14.39 10.13 1.65
CA ALA A 154 15.20 11.34 1.64
C ALA A 154 14.31 12.51 2.10
N VAL A 155 14.57 13.02 3.28
CA VAL A 155 13.83 14.16 3.87
C VAL A 155 14.53 15.45 3.47
N TYR A 156 13.80 16.34 2.82
CA TYR A 156 14.29 17.67 2.43
C TYR A 156 13.50 18.75 3.16
N SER A 157 14.19 19.74 3.71
CA SER A 157 13.54 20.93 4.27
C SER A 157 14.29 22.20 3.90
N TRP A 158 13.57 23.26 3.53
CA TRP A 158 14.10 24.55 3.11
C TRP A 158 13.04 25.66 3.23
N LEU A 159 13.48 26.92 3.24
CA LEU A 159 12.57 28.06 3.09
C LEU A 159 12.33 28.34 1.60
N GLN A 160 11.08 28.53 1.22
CA GLN A 160 10.59 28.71 -0.14
C GLN A 160 11.39 29.74 -0.96
N ASP A 161 11.62 30.91 -0.40
CA ASP A 161 12.25 32.03 -1.12
C ASP A 161 13.78 32.03 -1.04
N LYS A 162 14.41 31.04 -0.39
CA LYS A 162 15.85 31.01 -0.16
C LYS A 162 16.58 30.00 -1.03
N VAL A 163 15.88 29.00 -1.53
CA VAL A 163 16.49 27.89 -2.29
C VAL A 163 15.53 27.37 -3.32
N ASP A 164 16.05 27.05 -4.50
CA ASP A 164 15.29 26.30 -5.52
C ASP A 164 15.15 24.83 -5.06
N TYR A 165 14.03 24.21 -5.40
CA TYR A 165 13.79 22.81 -5.10
C TYR A 165 14.90 21.92 -5.67
N PRO A 166 15.53 21.05 -4.83
CA PRO A 166 16.78 20.36 -5.24
C PRO A 166 16.60 19.30 -6.31
N TYR A 167 15.37 18.87 -6.66
CA TYR A 167 15.15 17.73 -7.52
C TYR A 167 14.52 17.98 -8.84
N SER A 168 13.78 18.98 -9.04
CA SER A 168 13.32 19.47 -10.31
C SER A 168 12.09 20.36 -10.20
N THR A 169 11.95 21.21 -11.18
CA THR A 169 10.76 21.99 -11.46
C THR A 169 9.57 21.13 -11.91
N GLU A 170 9.75 19.83 -12.12
CA GLU A 170 8.71 18.91 -12.60
C GLU A 170 7.87 18.31 -11.48
N ILE A 171 8.46 18.16 -10.29
CA ILE A 171 7.68 17.82 -9.09
C ILE A 171 7.14 19.14 -8.55
N GLY A 172 6.11 19.64 -9.22
CA GLY A 172 5.62 20.99 -9.00
C GLY A 172 5.42 21.36 -7.53
N ARG A 173 5.55 22.58 -7.21
CA ARG A 173 5.03 23.46 -6.16
C ARG A 173 4.31 22.86 -4.93
N THR A 174 4.38 21.58 -4.66
CA THR A 174 3.83 21.01 -3.45
C THR A 174 4.81 21.32 -2.34
N GLU A 175 4.39 22.14 -1.46
CA GLU A 175 5.17 22.68 -0.35
C GLU A 175 5.56 21.58 0.62
N GLN A 176 4.72 20.55 0.70
CA GLN A 176 4.93 19.38 1.54
C GLN A 176 4.31 18.18 0.87
N CYS A 177 5.08 17.14 0.70
CA CYS A 177 4.62 15.95 0.01
C CYS A 177 5.58 14.78 0.14
N ILE A 178 5.07 13.61 -0.07
CA ILE A 178 5.85 12.48 -0.55
C ILE A 178 5.89 12.55 -2.07
N CYS A 179 6.95 13.11 -2.61
CA CYS A 179 7.04 13.58 -4.00
C CYS A 179 7.81 12.61 -4.91
N GLY A 180 7.54 11.33 -4.84
CA GLY A 180 8.10 10.37 -5.79
C GLY A 180 9.22 9.50 -5.25
N ASP A 181 9.95 8.86 -6.16
CA ASP A 181 11.01 7.89 -5.87
C ASP A 181 12.31 8.33 -6.54
N ILE A 182 13.39 8.34 -5.78
CA ILE A 182 14.76 8.58 -6.29
C ILE A 182 15.64 7.41 -5.90
N GLY A 183 15.91 6.54 -6.88
CA GLY A 183 16.88 5.46 -6.72
C GLY A 183 16.53 4.48 -5.60
N GLY A 184 15.24 4.18 -5.42
CA GLY A 184 14.77 3.29 -4.36
C GLY A 184 14.59 3.98 -3.01
N LYS A 185 14.39 5.31 -3.02
CA LYS A 185 14.02 6.10 -1.83
C LYS A 185 12.82 6.97 -2.14
N LEU A 186 11.93 7.10 -1.17
CA LEU A 186 10.91 8.14 -1.19
C LEU A 186 11.54 9.52 -0.98
N VAL A 187 10.89 10.53 -1.49
CA VAL A 187 11.23 11.93 -1.22
C VAL A 187 10.15 12.54 -0.37
N MET A 188 10.52 12.97 0.83
CA MET A 188 9.68 13.73 1.75
C MET A 188 10.14 15.19 1.70
N SER A 189 9.28 16.06 1.22
CA SER A 189 9.57 17.49 1.05
C SER A 189 8.81 18.30 2.10
N LEU A 190 9.56 19.06 2.89
CA LEU A 190 9.07 19.90 3.97
C LEU A 190 9.51 21.36 3.71
N MET A 191 8.93 21.99 2.68
CA MET A 191 9.16 23.42 2.43
C MET A 191 8.40 24.25 3.44
N GLN A 192 9.02 25.33 3.89
CA GLN A 192 8.45 26.24 4.88
C GLN A 192 8.39 27.66 4.33
N GLU A 193 7.35 28.39 4.70
CA GLU A 193 7.29 29.83 4.55
C GLU A 193 7.88 30.49 5.80
N GLU A 194 8.61 31.61 5.63
CA GLU A 194 9.27 32.32 6.74
C GLU A 194 8.28 32.71 7.85
N GLN A 195 7.08 33.16 7.48
CA GLN A 195 6.03 33.53 8.43
C GLN A 195 5.56 32.35 9.30
N TRP A 196 5.58 31.11 8.80
CA TRP A 196 5.18 29.93 9.59
C TRP A 196 6.19 29.58 10.66
N LEU A 197 7.45 29.93 10.46
CA LEU A 197 8.52 29.72 11.44
C LEU A 197 8.57 30.84 12.48
N GLU A 198 8.16 32.07 12.11
CA GLU A 198 8.12 33.22 13.03
C GLU A 198 6.91 33.15 13.97
N GLU A 199 5.75 32.79 13.46
CA GLU A 199 4.55 32.53 14.25
C GLU A 199 4.61 31.10 14.78
N TRP A 200 4.56 30.93 16.12
CA TRP A 200 4.52 29.60 16.74
C TRP A 200 3.26 28.86 16.31
N ASN A 201 3.28 28.30 15.10
CA ASN A 201 2.17 27.60 14.49
C ASN A 201 2.38 26.09 14.62
N MET A 202 1.49 25.41 15.34
CA MET A 202 1.55 23.96 15.55
C MET A 202 1.42 23.18 14.25
N HIS A 203 0.78 23.75 13.23
CA HIS A 203 0.63 23.13 11.92
C HIS A 203 1.98 22.72 11.29
N ARG A 204 3.05 23.47 11.47
CA ARG A 204 4.40 23.12 10.99
C ARG A 204 4.91 21.77 11.54
N PHE A 205 4.55 21.42 12.77
CA PHE A 205 4.91 20.15 13.39
C PHE A 205 3.94 19.04 12.97
N ALA A 206 2.66 19.37 12.87
CA ALA A 206 1.62 18.48 12.39
C ALA A 206 1.97 17.88 11.02
N LEU A 207 2.40 18.74 10.10
CA LEU A 207 2.74 18.32 8.72
C LEU A 207 3.88 17.31 8.66
N ILE A 208 4.82 17.31 9.60
CA ILE A 208 5.86 16.27 9.65
C ILE A 208 5.21 14.89 9.93
N ALA A 209 4.26 14.84 10.85
CA ALA A 209 3.52 13.60 11.15
C ALA A 209 2.59 13.18 10.00
N HIS A 210 1.98 14.15 9.31
CA HIS A 210 1.18 13.93 8.10
C HIS A 210 1.99 13.22 7.02
N GLU A 211 3.11 13.82 6.62
CA GLU A 211 3.98 13.26 5.56
C GLU A 211 4.62 11.93 5.97
N TYR A 212 4.98 11.77 7.25
CA TYR A 212 5.44 10.48 7.74
C TYR A 212 4.35 9.40 7.59
N PHE A 213 3.09 9.75 7.85
CA PHE A 213 2.01 8.78 7.71
C PHE A 213 1.81 8.34 6.25
N HIS A 214 2.06 9.20 5.27
CA HIS A 214 2.12 8.78 3.88
C HIS A 214 3.25 7.78 3.59
N VAL A 215 4.42 7.94 4.21
CA VAL A 215 5.49 6.93 4.12
C VAL A 215 5.01 5.60 4.73
N TYR A 216 4.30 5.65 5.85
CA TYR A 216 3.71 4.47 6.49
C TYR A 216 2.68 3.79 5.58
N GLN A 217 1.71 4.52 5.04
CA GLN A 217 0.70 4.01 4.11
C GLN A 217 1.35 3.32 2.90
N LEU A 218 2.34 3.96 2.28
CA LEU A 218 3.08 3.41 1.14
C LEU A 218 3.85 2.13 1.48
N SER A 219 4.35 2.00 2.70
CA SER A 219 5.03 0.80 3.15
C SER A 219 4.08 -0.39 3.37
N LEU A 220 2.80 -0.13 3.59
CA LEU A 220 1.77 -1.15 3.79
C LEU A 220 1.07 -1.53 2.48
N SER A 221 0.89 -0.58 1.56
CA SER A 221 0.15 -0.79 0.33
C SER A 221 0.90 -0.26 -0.89
N ARG A 222 0.98 -1.05 -1.94
CA ARG A 222 1.59 -0.63 -3.21
C ARG A 222 0.71 0.34 -4.00
N ASP A 223 -0.58 0.36 -3.74
CA ASP A 223 -1.56 1.22 -4.39
C ASP A 223 -2.05 2.30 -3.43
N PHE A 224 -1.40 3.45 -3.51
CA PHE A 224 -1.62 4.58 -2.65
C PHE A 224 -2.79 5.46 -3.12
N MET A 225 -3.05 5.56 -4.41
CA MET A 225 -3.84 6.63 -5.03
C MET A 225 -5.33 6.30 -5.24
N SER A 226 -5.92 5.39 -4.50
CA SER A 226 -7.25 4.88 -4.86
C SER A 226 -8.43 5.59 -4.21
N SER A 227 -8.24 6.31 -3.11
CA SER A 227 -9.29 7.12 -2.48
C SER A 227 -8.66 8.26 -1.69
N MET A 228 -8.78 9.48 -2.21
CA MET A 228 -8.10 10.63 -1.61
C MET A 228 -8.60 10.96 -0.22
N TRP A 229 -9.90 10.83 0.07
CA TRP A 229 -10.39 11.09 1.42
C TRP A 229 -9.85 10.10 2.46
N MET A 230 -9.52 8.87 2.07
CA MET A 230 -8.84 7.93 2.96
C MET A 230 -7.36 8.27 3.09
N VAL A 231 -6.68 8.55 1.99
CA VAL A 231 -5.25 8.87 1.98
C VAL A 231 -4.98 10.09 2.83
N GLU A 232 -5.52 11.23 2.42
CA GLU A 232 -5.28 12.53 3.05
C GLU A 232 -5.97 12.67 4.41
N GLY A 233 -7.22 12.22 4.50
CA GLY A 233 -7.98 12.34 5.76
C GLY A 233 -7.41 11.46 6.88
N GLN A 234 -6.80 10.34 6.56
CA GLN A 234 -6.09 9.54 7.56
C GLN A 234 -4.79 10.22 7.97
N ALA A 235 -4.00 10.75 7.05
CA ALA A 235 -2.79 11.49 7.37
C ALA A 235 -3.11 12.71 8.25
N ALA A 236 -4.16 13.48 7.88
CA ALA A 236 -4.64 14.61 8.68
C ALA A 236 -5.20 14.17 10.06
N THR A 237 -5.80 13.00 10.16
CA THR A 237 -6.21 12.46 11.47
C THR A 237 -5.00 12.11 12.33
N ILE A 238 -3.98 11.48 11.75
CA ILE A 238 -2.75 11.11 12.48
C ILE A 238 -1.97 12.36 12.92
N GLU A 239 -1.84 13.39 12.08
CA GLU A 239 -1.21 14.66 12.48
C GLU A 239 -1.89 15.27 13.70
N ALA A 240 -3.23 15.29 13.69
CA ALA A 240 -4.01 15.85 14.78
C ALA A 240 -3.89 15.02 16.08
N LEU A 241 -3.92 13.69 15.97
CA LEU A 241 -3.71 12.80 17.11
C LEU A 241 -2.28 12.87 17.62
N TYR A 242 -1.29 13.08 16.77
CA TYR A 242 0.10 13.28 17.15
C TYR A 242 0.27 14.56 17.99
N LEU A 243 -0.31 15.68 17.54
CA LEU A 243 -0.28 16.92 18.30
C LEU A 243 -0.99 16.78 19.65
N ARG A 244 -2.11 16.08 19.71
CA ARG A 244 -2.80 15.81 20.97
C ARG A 244 -1.92 15.01 21.94
N GLU A 245 -1.26 13.96 21.46
CA GLU A 245 -0.51 13.03 22.30
C GLU A 245 0.84 13.60 22.76
N PHE A 246 1.57 14.30 21.89
CA PHE A 246 2.94 14.73 22.16
C PHE A 246 3.10 16.22 22.41
N PHE A 247 2.14 17.05 21.98
CA PHE A 247 2.17 18.51 22.19
C PHE A 247 1.03 18.99 23.12
N ASN A 248 0.17 18.07 23.59
CA ASN A 248 -0.99 18.37 24.43
C ASN A 248 -1.96 19.37 23.79
N ASP A 249 -2.09 19.34 22.46
CA ASP A 249 -3.00 20.18 21.68
C ASP A 249 -4.26 19.36 21.28
N SER A 250 -5.23 19.31 22.20
CA SER A 250 -6.50 18.63 21.97
C SER A 250 -7.43 19.42 21.03
N ASP A 251 -7.27 20.74 20.97
CA ASP A 251 -8.16 21.63 20.23
C ASP A 251 -7.91 21.55 18.72
N TYR A 252 -6.75 21.05 18.31
CA TYR A 252 -6.38 20.98 16.91
C TYR A 252 -7.37 20.13 16.08
N ILE A 253 -7.68 18.91 16.50
CA ILE A 253 -8.66 18.04 15.83
C ILE A 253 -10.10 18.58 15.93
N GLU A 254 -10.47 19.18 17.08
CA GLU A 254 -11.78 19.78 17.28
C GLU A 254 -12.01 20.96 16.32
N ASN A 255 -10.98 21.76 16.08
CA ASN A 255 -11.04 22.89 15.16
C ASN A 255 -11.30 22.45 13.72
N PHE A 256 -10.66 21.34 13.27
CA PHE A 256 -10.96 20.77 11.96
C PHE A 256 -12.43 20.38 11.87
N ILE A 257 -12.93 19.61 12.82
CA ILE A 257 -14.33 19.13 12.82
C ILE A 257 -15.33 20.29 12.89
N ASN A 258 -15.05 21.33 13.66
CA ASN A 258 -15.96 22.48 13.80
C ASN A 258 -15.96 23.41 12.57
N ASN A 259 -14.94 23.39 11.74
CA ASN A 259 -14.81 24.27 10.56
C ASN A 259 -15.46 23.72 9.29
N VAL A 260 -16.02 22.50 9.31
CA VAL A 260 -16.63 21.87 8.13
C VAL A 260 -17.99 22.49 7.82
N ASP A 261 -18.19 22.89 6.58
CA ASP A 261 -19.55 23.10 6.02
C ASP A 261 -20.15 21.77 5.60
N TYR A 262 -20.74 21.06 6.56
CA TYR A 262 -21.27 19.71 6.35
C TYR A 262 -22.34 19.64 5.26
N ALA A 263 -23.21 20.65 5.15
CA ALA A 263 -24.27 20.66 4.15
C ALA A 263 -23.69 20.63 2.73
N LYS A 264 -22.70 21.50 2.47
CA LYS A 264 -22.01 21.59 1.19
C LYS A 264 -21.15 20.37 0.93
N ALA A 265 -20.43 19.88 1.95
CA ALA A 265 -19.50 18.77 1.80
C ALA A 265 -20.23 17.46 1.47
N ILE A 266 -21.34 17.15 2.14
CA ILE A 266 -22.12 15.93 1.89
C ILE A 266 -22.83 15.97 0.54
N GLU A 267 -23.28 17.13 0.09
CA GLU A 267 -23.90 17.28 -1.23
C GLU A 267 -22.95 16.89 -2.38
N ASN A 268 -21.64 16.97 -2.15
CA ASN A 268 -20.59 16.71 -3.13
C ASN A 268 -19.59 15.62 -2.66
N ILE A 269 -20.04 14.69 -1.84
CA ILE A 269 -19.16 13.76 -1.13
C ILE A 269 -18.27 12.93 -2.04
N GLU A 270 -18.74 12.53 -3.22
CA GLU A 270 -17.99 11.74 -4.20
C GLU A 270 -16.78 12.50 -4.77
N THR A 271 -16.79 13.84 -4.75
CA THR A 271 -15.65 14.64 -5.24
C THR A 271 -14.39 14.44 -4.41
N TYR A 272 -14.52 13.96 -3.17
CA TYR A 272 -13.38 13.67 -2.29
C TYR A 272 -12.72 12.30 -2.58
N GLU A 273 -13.24 11.54 -3.54
CA GLU A 273 -12.60 10.31 -3.98
C GLU A 273 -11.34 10.60 -4.82
N GLU A 274 -11.32 11.74 -5.55
CA GLU A 274 -10.24 12.10 -6.47
C GLU A 274 -9.54 13.41 -6.04
N TYR A 275 -8.21 13.43 -6.18
CA TYR A 275 -7.36 14.56 -5.79
C TYR A 275 -7.75 15.87 -6.46
N GLU A 276 -7.80 15.88 -7.80
CA GLU A 276 -8.06 17.11 -8.58
C GLU A 276 -9.44 17.68 -8.29
N SER A 277 -10.46 16.80 -8.20
CA SER A 277 -11.83 17.21 -7.93
C SER A 277 -12.00 17.82 -6.54
N ALA A 278 -11.34 17.26 -5.53
CA ALA A 278 -11.39 17.76 -4.17
C ALA A 278 -10.67 19.11 -4.04
N TYR A 279 -9.50 19.24 -4.63
CA TYR A 279 -8.70 20.48 -4.58
C TYR A 279 -9.39 21.65 -5.28
N ASP A 280 -9.89 21.45 -6.50
CA ASP A 280 -10.53 22.48 -7.32
C ASP A 280 -11.86 22.94 -6.72
N SER A 281 -12.60 22.02 -6.06
CA SER A 281 -13.94 22.33 -5.55
C SER A 281 -13.92 23.07 -4.21
N PHE A 282 -12.93 22.84 -3.34
CA PHE A 282 -13.00 23.25 -1.93
C PHE A 282 -11.73 23.93 -1.41
N GLY A 283 -10.62 23.90 -2.15
CA GLY A 283 -9.34 24.53 -1.76
C GLY A 283 -8.69 23.91 -0.51
N LYS A 284 -9.29 22.91 0.10
CA LYS A 284 -8.79 22.20 1.28
C LYS A 284 -9.34 20.77 1.33
N TYR A 285 -8.44 19.79 1.48
CA TYR A 285 -8.84 18.39 1.71
C TYR A 285 -9.25 18.11 3.13
N GLY A 286 -8.70 18.90 4.09
CA GLY A 286 -8.53 18.47 5.45
C GLY A 286 -9.83 18.13 6.19
N ASP A 287 -10.71 19.08 6.25
CA ASP A 287 -11.70 19.10 7.33
C ASP A 287 -12.73 17.96 7.23
N ILE A 288 -13.41 17.82 6.08
CA ILE A 288 -14.42 16.76 5.92
C ILE A 288 -13.79 15.35 5.87
N THR A 289 -12.60 15.20 5.35
CA THR A 289 -11.96 13.90 5.18
C THR A 289 -11.53 13.29 6.53
N ILE A 290 -11.13 14.11 7.50
CA ILE A 290 -10.94 13.69 8.89
C ILE A 290 -12.27 13.15 9.45
N PHE A 291 -13.35 13.93 9.32
CA PHE A 291 -14.68 13.53 9.79
C PHE A 291 -15.11 12.20 9.20
N MET A 292 -14.93 11.99 7.89
CA MET A 292 -15.28 10.73 7.22
C MET A 292 -14.56 9.53 7.85
N ASN A 293 -13.25 9.63 8.07
CA ASN A 293 -12.49 8.56 8.69
C ASN A 293 -12.93 8.30 10.13
N LEU A 294 -13.22 9.34 10.91
CA LEU A 294 -13.70 9.19 12.27
C LEU A 294 -15.11 8.57 12.32
N VAL A 295 -16.02 8.96 11.41
CA VAL A 295 -17.35 8.33 11.28
C VAL A 295 -17.20 6.84 10.95
N LEU A 296 -16.29 6.48 10.04
CA LEU A 296 -16.04 5.08 9.71
C LEU A 296 -15.64 4.29 10.96
N THR A 297 -14.74 4.82 11.80
CA THR A 297 -14.39 4.15 13.07
C THR A 297 -15.58 4.01 14.01
N LYS A 298 -16.47 5.01 14.08
CA LYS A 298 -17.69 4.93 14.92
C LYS A 298 -18.71 3.91 14.43
N ILE A 299 -18.89 3.80 13.13
CA ILE A 299 -19.75 2.75 12.54
C ILE A 299 -19.21 1.37 12.90
N LEU A 300 -17.90 1.15 12.76
CA LEU A 300 -17.24 -0.10 13.13
C LEU A 300 -17.38 -0.42 14.63
N GLN A 301 -17.27 0.59 15.50
CA GLN A 301 -17.53 0.44 16.94
C GLN A 301 -18.99 0.06 17.20
N SER A 302 -19.95 0.70 16.52
CA SER A 302 -21.36 0.38 16.63
C SER A 302 -21.69 -1.05 16.18
N ASN A 303 -20.85 -1.61 15.29
CA ASN A 303 -20.92 -2.99 14.84
C ASN A 303 -20.14 -3.98 15.74
N GLY A 304 -19.64 -3.53 16.89
CA GLY A 304 -19.08 -4.36 17.94
C GLY A 304 -17.55 -4.39 18.05
N LEU A 305 -16.82 -3.61 17.25
CA LEU A 305 -15.37 -3.46 17.45
C LEU A 305 -15.07 -2.54 18.65
N THR A 306 -13.95 -2.79 19.31
CA THR A 306 -13.40 -1.81 20.27
C THR A 306 -12.88 -0.59 19.53
N GLU A 307 -12.68 0.53 20.21
CA GLU A 307 -12.11 1.74 19.62
C GLU A 307 -10.74 1.45 18.98
N ILE A 308 -9.84 0.81 19.71
CA ILE A 308 -8.50 0.43 19.19
C ILE A 308 -8.64 -0.46 17.95
N ALA A 309 -9.51 -1.48 17.98
CA ALA A 309 -9.68 -2.37 16.84
C ALA A 309 -10.25 -1.66 15.60
N SER A 310 -11.16 -0.70 15.78
CA SER A 310 -11.72 0.08 14.68
C SER A 310 -10.67 1.01 14.06
N PHE A 311 -9.86 1.68 14.88
CA PHE A 311 -8.76 2.51 14.39
C PHE A 311 -7.69 1.65 13.70
N LYS A 312 -7.32 0.50 14.27
CA LYS A 312 -6.38 -0.42 13.63
C LYS A 312 -6.90 -0.92 12.28
N LEU A 313 -8.18 -1.24 12.18
CA LEU A 313 -8.78 -1.69 10.92
C LEU A 313 -8.72 -0.60 9.84
N VAL A 314 -9.02 0.66 10.18
CA VAL A 314 -9.05 1.78 9.24
C VAL A 314 -7.65 2.27 8.86
N PHE A 315 -6.77 2.47 9.85
CA PHE A 315 -5.48 3.17 9.65
C PHE A 315 -4.30 2.24 9.35
N ASN A 316 -4.44 0.93 9.59
CA ASN A 316 -3.37 -0.04 9.41
C ASN A 316 -3.82 -1.21 8.51
N THR A 317 -4.78 -2.03 8.98
CA THR A 317 -5.17 -3.29 8.33
C THR A 317 -5.70 -3.06 6.92
N PHE A 318 -6.49 -2.01 6.69
CA PHE A 318 -6.98 -1.66 5.36
C PHE A 318 -5.84 -1.57 4.34
N TRP A 319 -4.75 -0.86 4.67
CA TRP A 319 -3.60 -0.71 3.77
C TRP A 319 -2.84 -2.02 3.56
N MET A 320 -2.72 -2.85 4.59
CA MET A 320 -2.03 -4.15 4.50
C MET A 320 -2.80 -5.18 3.68
N GLU A 321 -4.13 -5.21 3.80
CA GLU A 321 -4.97 -6.26 3.21
C GLU A 321 -5.51 -5.92 1.82
N ARG A 322 -5.29 -4.71 1.34
CA ARG A 322 -5.67 -4.34 -0.02
C ARG A 322 -4.95 -5.20 -1.04
N ASN A 323 -5.73 -5.71 -2.01
CA ASN A 323 -5.21 -6.58 -3.06
C ASN A 323 -4.42 -5.84 -4.16
N GLY A 324 -4.24 -4.52 -4.05
CA GLY A 324 -3.58 -3.70 -5.08
C GLY A 324 -4.39 -3.58 -6.37
N ASN A 325 -5.67 -3.87 -6.32
CA ASN A 325 -6.60 -3.61 -7.40
C ASN A 325 -6.94 -2.12 -7.45
N GLU A 326 -7.14 -1.57 -8.63
CA GLU A 326 -7.60 -0.20 -8.83
C GLU A 326 -8.99 0.07 -8.22
N ASP A 327 -9.75 -0.99 -7.89
CA ASP A 327 -11.08 -0.92 -7.30
C ASP A 327 -11.02 -0.94 -5.76
N TRP A 328 -10.67 0.20 -5.19
CA TRP A 328 -10.65 0.40 -3.74
C TRP A 328 -12.05 0.22 -3.08
N LYS A 329 -13.15 0.38 -3.82
CA LYS A 329 -14.51 0.17 -3.31
C LYS A 329 -14.78 -1.31 -3.01
N THR A 330 -14.24 -2.20 -3.82
CA THR A 330 -14.28 -3.65 -3.53
C THR A 330 -13.46 -4.00 -2.29
N ASP A 331 -12.26 -3.43 -2.13
CA ASP A 331 -11.46 -3.60 -0.92
C ASP A 331 -12.19 -3.04 0.31
N PHE A 332 -12.82 -1.87 0.18
CA PHE A 332 -13.61 -1.25 1.25
C PHE A 332 -14.73 -2.16 1.75
N ILE A 333 -15.54 -2.72 0.82
CA ILE A 333 -16.61 -3.66 1.17
C ILE A 333 -16.04 -4.92 1.85
N THR A 334 -14.97 -5.47 1.30
CA THR A 334 -14.37 -6.71 1.79
C THR A 334 -13.82 -6.57 3.21
N ILE A 335 -13.16 -5.44 3.49
CA ILE A 335 -12.46 -5.20 4.76
C ILE A 335 -13.41 -4.66 5.83
N PHE A 336 -14.28 -3.72 5.49
CA PHE A 336 -15.17 -3.06 6.46
C PHE A 336 -16.56 -3.71 6.55
N GLY A 337 -16.94 -4.56 5.60
CA GLY A 337 -18.27 -5.17 5.55
C GLY A 337 -19.40 -4.19 5.25
N LEU A 338 -19.08 -3.06 4.64
CA LEU A 338 -19.98 -1.94 4.36
C LEU A 338 -19.66 -1.39 2.96
N ASP A 339 -20.66 -1.19 2.12
CA ASP A 339 -20.43 -0.53 0.83
C ASP A 339 -20.29 0.99 0.99
N VAL A 340 -19.58 1.61 0.04
CA VAL A 340 -19.22 3.04 0.10
C VAL A 340 -20.45 3.93 0.06
N ASP A 341 -21.48 3.59 -0.74
CA ASP A 341 -22.67 4.41 -0.86
C ASP A 341 -23.48 4.40 0.45
N THR A 342 -23.58 3.23 1.09
CA THR A 342 -24.19 3.09 2.42
C THR A 342 -23.38 3.88 3.47
N PHE A 343 -22.06 3.86 3.37
CA PHE A 343 -21.19 4.67 4.24
C PHE A 343 -21.46 6.17 4.06
N TYR A 344 -21.53 6.66 2.82
CA TYR A 344 -21.79 8.08 2.55
C TYR A 344 -23.16 8.52 3.07
N GLN A 345 -24.19 7.68 2.93
CA GLN A 345 -25.51 7.95 3.52
C GLN A 345 -25.44 8.03 5.06
N ALA A 346 -24.63 7.18 5.69
CA ALA A 346 -24.50 7.14 7.14
C ALA A 346 -23.84 8.41 7.72
N LEU A 347 -23.00 9.13 6.96
CA LEU A 347 -22.38 10.40 7.39
C LEU A 347 -23.44 11.40 7.90
N THR A 348 -24.61 11.45 7.27
CA THR A 348 -25.69 12.37 7.63
C THR A 348 -26.21 12.20 9.06
N GLN A 349 -25.98 11.05 9.67
CA GLN A 349 -26.40 10.77 11.04
C GLN A 349 -25.54 11.49 12.09
N TYR A 350 -24.32 11.88 11.72
CA TYR A 350 -23.33 12.45 12.63
C TYR A 350 -23.16 13.97 12.50
N ILE A 351 -23.71 14.61 11.46
CA ILE A 351 -23.51 16.05 11.20
C ILE A 351 -24.18 16.98 12.23
N ASN A 352 -25.19 16.49 12.98
CA ASN A 352 -25.86 17.28 14.01
C ASN A 352 -25.09 17.32 15.34
N ASP A 353 -24.18 16.38 15.55
CA ASP A 353 -23.26 16.31 16.67
C ASP A 353 -21.90 15.78 16.18
N PRO A 354 -21.16 16.58 15.39
CA PRO A 354 -19.96 16.12 14.73
C PRO A 354 -18.82 15.82 15.70
N LEU A 355 -18.81 16.41 16.89
CA LEU A 355 -17.78 16.11 17.90
C LEU A 355 -17.97 14.74 18.55
N ALA A 356 -19.17 14.12 18.45
CA ALA A 356 -19.38 12.75 18.93
C ALA A 356 -18.53 11.69 18.22
N VAL A 357 -17.94 12.03 17.06
CA VAL A 357 -17.04 11.11 16.35
C VAL A 357 -15.61 11.13 16.87
N LEU A 358 -15.24 12.09 17.68
CA LEU A 358 -13.89 12.20 18.22
C LEU A 358 -13.49 10.95 19.01
N PRO A 359 -12.25 10.50 18.87
CA PRO A 359 -11.73 9.40 19.65
C PRO A 359 -11.55 9.77 21.11
N SER A 360 -11.55 8.78 21.98
CA SER A 360 -11.29 9.00 23.41
C SER A 360 -9.88 9.58 23.63
N ASN A 361 -9.72 10.34 24.70
CA ASN A 361 -8.42 10.89 25.08
C ASN A 361 -7.40 9.82 25.51
N GLN A 362 -7.83 8.57 25.67
CA GLN A 362 -6.98 7.43 26.02
C GLN A 362 -6.48 6.67 24.79
N LEU A 363 -6.94 7.00 23.60
CA LEU A 363 -6.47 6.37 22.38
C LEU A 363 -5.06 6.87 22.06
N GLU A 364 -4.08 5.99 22.15
CA GLU A 364 -2.68 6.24 21.82
C GLU A 364 -2.37 5.73 20.40
N LEU A 365 -1.54 6.46 19.64
CA LEU A 365 -1.14 6.11 18.28
C LEU A 365 -0.47 4.74 18.21
N SER A 366 0.40 4.41 19.16
CA SER A 366 1.08 3.11 19.26
C SER A 366 0.10 1.93 19.39
N SER A 367 -1.09 2.16 19.94
CA SER A 367 -2.07 1.09 20.18
C SER A 367 -2.68 0.51 18.88
N PHE A 368 -2.65 1.27 17.78
CA PHE A 368 -3.27 0.85 16.53
C PHE A 368 -2.38 0.96 15.28
N LEU A 369 -1.25 1.68 15.33
CA LEU A 369 -0.29 1.78 14.24
C LEU A 369 0.84 0.74 14.31
N GLU A 370 1.05 0.11 15.46
CA GLU A 370 2.06 -0.92 15.60
C GLU A 370 1.78 -2.08 14.62
N LEU A 371 2.78 -2.44 13.83
CA LEU A 371 2.69 -3.61 12.95
C LEU A 371 2.53 -4.87 13.82
N SER A 372 1.48 -5.64 13.56
CA SER A 372 1.30 -6.93 14.22
C SER A 372 2.57 -7.77 14.02
N LYS A 373 3.09 -8.31 15.12
CA LYS A 373 4.28 -9.17 15.13
C LYS A 373 4.00 -10.47 14.42
#